data_45c497e164f196e45ffa20e07b9cf763
#
_entry.id   45c497e164f196e45ffa20e07b9cf763
#
_cell.length_a   1.000
_cell.length_b   1.000
_cell.length_c   1.000
_cell.angle_alpha   90.00
_cell.angle_beta   90.00
_cell.angle_gamma   90.00
#
_symmetry.space_group_name_H-M   'P 1'
#
loop_
_entity.id
_entity.type
_entity.pdbx_description
1 polymer ?
#
loop_
_entity_poly.entity_id
_entity_poly.type
_entity_poly.pdbx_seq_one_letter_code
_entity_poly.pdbx_strand_id
1 'polypeptide(L)' 'MAKRGPGMHHICLEVENIEEVLARLEEKGVTLIDTEPTVGARGRKVAFIHPKSTGGVLVELYE' A
#
# COMPACT_ATOMS: atom_id res chain seq x y z
N MET A 1 2.31 -16.36 -8.01
CA MET A 1 2.87 -16.23 -8.19
C MET A 1 3.85 -16.21 -8.17
N ALA A 2 3.96 -16.00 -8.33
CA ALA A 2 4.77 -15.99 -8.50
C ALA A 2 5.77 -15.73 -8.11
N LYS A 3 6.37 -15.71 -7.99
CA LYS A 3 7.22 -15.41 -7.68
C LYS A 3 7.98 -14.94 -7.94
N ARG A 4 7.83 -14.81 -8.00
CA ARG A 4 8.61 -14.11 -8.48
C ARG A 4 9.90 -14.08 -8.04
N GLY A 5 10.65 -14.24 -8.30
CA GLY A 5 11.98 -14.38 -7.97
C GLY A 5 12.28 -14.07 -6.53
N PRO A 6 13.44 -14.33 -6.09
CA PRO A 6 13.79 -13.96 -4.73
C PRO A 6 13.65 -12.46 -4.60
N GLY A 7 13.09 -12.04 -3.57
CA GLY A 7 13.01 -10.65 -3.36
C GLY A 7 11.65 -10.24 -2.94
N MET A 8 11.18 -9.18 -3.55
CA MET A 8 10.00 -8.56 -3.06
C MET A 8 8.73 -9.24 -3.47
N HIS A 9 7.87 -9.43 -2.51
CA HIS A 9 6.49 -9.74 -2.81
C HIS A 9 5.75 -8.42 -2.91
N HIS A 10 4.84 -8.34 -3.87
CA HIS A 10 4.09 -7.11 -4.11
C HIS A 10 2.62 -7.46 -4.28
N ILE A 11 1.77 -6.82 -3.49
CA ILE A 11 0.33 -7.04 -3.54
C ILE A 11 -0.34 -5.72 -3.82
N CYS A 12 -1.31 -5.71 -4.74
CA CYS A 12 -2.10 -4.53 -5.04
C CYS A 12 -3.52 -4.77 -4.58
N LEU A 13 -4.05 -3.84 -3.79
CA LEU A 13 -5.40 -3.95 -3.27
C LEU A 13 -6.21 -2.72 -3.65
N GLU A 14 -7.39 -2.94 -4.16
CA GLU A 14 -8.30 -1.85 -4.50
C GLU A 14 -9.13 -1.48 -3.27
N VAL A 15 -9.25 -0.18 -3.01
CA VAL A 15 -10.02 0.31 -1.87
C VAL A 15 -10.96 1.40 -2.37
N GLU A 16 -12.03 1.65 -1.63
CA GLU A 16 -13.02 2.65 -2.04
C GLU A 16 -12.66 4.04 -1.57
N ASN A 17 -12.07 4.15 -0.39
CA ASN A 17 -11.69 5.45 0.16
C ASN A 17 -10.29 5.30 0.73
N ILE A 18 -9.30 5.57 -0.11
CA ILE A 18 -7.93 5.33 0.26
C ILE A 18 -7.48 6.24 1.41
N GLU A 19 -8.01 7.44 1.46
CA GLU A 19 -7.63 8.36 2.53
C GLU A 19 -8.09 7.84 3.89
N GLU A 20 -9.28 7.30 3.94
CA GLU A 20 -9.78 6.74 5.18
C GLU A 20 -9.00 5.48 5.57
N VAL A 21 -8.67 4.66 4.59
CA VAL A 21 -7.91 3.44 4.87
C VAL A 21 -6.54 3.79 5.43
N LEU A 22 -5.87 4.78 4.84
CA LEU A 22 -4.57 5.19 5.32
C LEU A 22 -4.65 5.74 6.74
N ALA A 23 -5.68 6.53 7.04
CA ALA A 23 -5.85 7.06 8.38
C ALA A 23 -6.04 5.95 9.40
N ARG A 24 -6.82 4.94 9.05
CA ARG A 24 -7.04 3.82 9.96
C ARG A 24 -5.77 3.02 10.19
N LEU A 25 -5.00 2.80 9.13
CA LEU A 25 -3.76 2.05 9.26
C LEU A 25 -2.77 2.80 10.13
N GLU A 26 -2.66 4.10 9.92
CA GLU A 26 -1.76 4.91 10.71
C GLU A 26 -2.18 4.90 12.19
N GLU A 27 -3.46 4.95 12.43
CA GLU A 27 -4.00 4.91 13.78
C GLU A 27 -3.64 3.61 14.49
N LYS A 28 -3.56 2.53 13.73
CA LYS A 28 -3.22 1.23 14.28
C LYS A 28 -1.70 1.01 14.40
N GLY A 29 -0.91 2.00 14.08
CA GLY A 29 0.53 1.89 14.20
C GLY A 29 1.21 1.25 13.01
N VAL A 30 0.52 1.12 11.89
CA VAL A 30 1.11 0.57 10.68
C VAL A 30 2.03 1.60 10.06
N THR A 31 3.22 1.17 9.68
CA THR A 31 4.18 2.06 9.03
C THR A 31 3.81 2.19 7.56
N LEU A 32 3.61 3.42 7.13
CA LEU A 32 3.24 3.70 5.74
C LEU A 32 4.41 4.37 5.04
N ILE A 33 4.63 4.01 3.77
CA ILE A 33 5.56 4.76 2.94
C ILE A 33 4.92 6.10 2.59
N ASP A 34 3.65 6.05 2.22
CA ASP A 34 2.89 7.26 1.90
C ASP A 34 1.80 7.44 2.94
N THR A 35 1.87 8.54 3.69
CA THR A 35 0.82 8.85 4.65
C THR A 35 -0.35 9.54 3.97
N GLU A 36 -0.14 10.03 2.76
CA GLU A 36 -1.20 10.61 1.94
C GLU A 36 -1.14 9.99 0.57
N PRO A 37 -2.28 9.78 -0.06
CA PRO A 37 -2.28 9.17 -1.37
C PRO A 37 -1.68 10.11 -2.40
N THR A 38 -1.01 9.51 -3.40
CA THR A 38 -0.49 10.26 -4.53
C THR A 38 -1.27 9.85 -5.75
N VAL A 39 -1.22 10.69 -6.79
CA VAL A 39 -1.91 10.38 -8.03
C VAL A 39 -0.98 9.56 -8.91
N GLY A 40 -1.40 8.34 -9.18
CA GLY A 40 -0.63 7.45 -10.03
C GLY A 40 -1.11 7.50 -11.47
N ALA A 41 -0.78 6.45 -12.21
CA ALA A 41 -1.21 6.34 -13.59
C ALA A 41 -2.72 6.39 -13.69
N ARG A 42 -3.22 7.00 -14.74
CA ARG A 42 -4.66 7.11 -15.01
C ARG A 42 -5.40 7.95 -14.00
N GLY A 43 -4.68 8.80 -13.27
CA GLY A 43 -5.32 9.67 -12.31
C GLY A 43 -5.87 8.98 -11.08
N ARG A 44 -5.49 7.74 -10.85
CA ARG A 44 -5.93 7.01 -9.67
C ARG A 44 -5.07 7.35 -8.48
N LYS A 45 -5.69 7.37 -7.32
CA LYS A 45 -4.93 7.59 -6.09
C LYS A 45 -4.29 6.27 -5.66
N VAL A 46 -3.02 6.35 -5.28
CA VAL A 46 -2.28 5.18 -4.84
C VAL A 46 -1.49 5.52 -3.58
N ALA A 47 -1.21 4.51 -2.79
CA ALA A 47 -0.37 4.66 -1.61
C ALA A 47 0.24 3.31 -1.28
N PHE A 48 1.40 3.35 -0.62
CA PHE A 48 2.13 2.13 -0.30
C PHE A 48 2.24 1.95 1.21
N ILE A 49 2.12 0.71 1.65
CA ILE A 49 2.39 0.33 3.03
C ILE A 49 3.81 -0.21 3.08
N HIS A 50 4.57 0.24 4.07
CA HIS A 50 5.96 -0.16 4.19
C HIS A 50 6.05 -1.66 4.49
N PRO A 51 6.98 -2.38 3.84
CA PRO A 51 7.11 -3.82 4.08
C PRO A 51 7.40 -4.18 5.52
N LYS A 52 7.94 -3.25 6.28
CA LYS A 52 8.23 -3.48 7.69
C LYS A 52 6.97 -3.90 8.46
N SER A 53 5.83 -3.35 8.10
CA SER A 53 4.57 -3.65 8.80
C SER A 53 3.86 -4.87 8.26
N THR A 54 4.32 -5.42 7.16
CA THR A 54 3.65 -6.52 6.48
C THR A 54 4.51 -7.76 6.34
N GLY A 55 5.59 -7.83 7.12
CA GLY A 55 6.44 -8.99 7.08
C GLY A 55 7.28 -9.13 5.83
N GLY A 56 7.61 -8.00 5.20
CA GLY A 56 8.44 -8.02 4.02
C GLY A 56 7.67 -7.93 2.71
N VAL A 57 6.37 -7.72 2.78
CA VAL A 57 5.54 -7.62 1.59
C VAL A 57 5.22 -6.15 1.31
N LEU A 58 5.50 -5.71 0.10
CA LEU A 58 5.13 -4.36 -0.31
C LEU A 58 3.67 -4.37 -0.73
N VAL A 59 2.85 -3.57 -0.05
CA VAL A 59 1.42 -3.52 -0.35
C VAL A 59 1.10 -2.18 -0.97
N GLU A 60 0.50 -2.21 -2.14
CA GLU A 60 0.05 -1.01 -2.84
C GLU A 60 -1.46 -0.94 -2.75
N LEU A 61 -1.96 0.19 -2.26
CA LEU A 61 -3.39 0.45 -2.23
C LEU A 61 -3.73 1.40 -3.36
N TYR A 62 -4.84 1.14 -4.04
CA TYR A 62 -5.28 2.07 -5.07
C TYR A 62 -6.81 2.22 -5.03
N GLU A 63 -7.25 3.39 -5.43
CA GLU A 63 -8.68 3.73 -5.39
C GLU A 63 -9.29 3.72 -6.78
#